data_00198bddaf4c304ff5a12a103f41c9c3
#
_entry.id   00198bddaf4c304ff5a12a103f41c9c3
#
_cell.length_a   1.000
_cell.length_b   1.000
_cell.length_c   1.000
_cell.angle_alpha   90.00
_cell.angle_beta   90.00
_cell.angle_gamma   90.00
#
_symmetry.space_group_name_H-M   'P 1'
#
loop_
_entity.id
_entity.type
_entity.pdbx_description
1 polymer ?
#
loop_
_entity_poly.entity_id
_entity_poly.type
_entity_poly.pdbx_seq_one_letter_code
_entity_poly.pdbx_strand_id
1 'polypeptide(L)'
;MIDYGLKDKVVLITGANNPQGIGATAALAFAREGAKVILVYKRIARAFDENKVDRNGADRYFAANAGNADIVENNLQAINADYLVLESDISDEESVKQIFSTALERYGKVDILVNNAADCDCDGFDTVEEITPKIIDDTFAVNVRGMLLMTREFIKQRGDYGRVINLSTDAAQIFAGQIT
;
A
#
# COMPACT_ATOMS: atom_id res chain seq x y z
N MET A 1 18.45 1.81 -23.78
CA MET A 1 17.62 1.81 -22.57
C MET A 1 16.36 1.04 -22.92
N ILE A 2 15.89 0.15 -22.07
CA ILE A 2 14.65 -0.61 -22.31
C ILE A 2 13.49 0.35 -22.01
N ASP A 3 12.54 0.48 -22.95
CA ASP A 3 11.30 1.21 -22.71
C ASP A 3 10.26 0.23 -22.16
N TYR A 4 9.82 0.45 -20.93
CA TYR A 4 8.80 -0.35 -20.26
C TYR A 4 7.36 0.10 -20.59
N GLY A 5 7.19 1.16 -21.38
CA GLY A 5 5.89 1.74 -21.75
C GLY A 5 5.14 2.35 -20.55
N LEU A 6 5.86 2.83 -19.53
CA LEU A 6 5.30 3.37 -18.30
C LEU A 6 5.17 4.88 -18.30
N LYS A 7 5.80 5.57 -19.25
CA LYS A 7 5.70 7.02 -19.38
C LYS A 7 4.24 7.45 -19.51
N ASP A 8 3.86 8.44 -18.73
CA ASP A 8 2.50 9.01 -18.64
C ASP A 8 1.40 8.04 -18.19
N LYS A 9 1.74 6.81 -17.78
CA LYS A 9 0.79 5.90 -17.12
C LYS A 9 0.48 6.38 -15.71
N VAL A 10 -0.76 6.25 -15.31
CA VAL A 10 -1.21 6.57 -13.96
C VAL A 10 -1.22 5.29 -13.12
N VAL A 11 -0.42 5.28 -12.07
CA VAL A 11 -0.21 4.13 -11.18
C VAL A 11 -0.71 4.45 -9.79
N LEU A 12 -1.67 3.70 -9.29
CA LEU A 12 -2.19 3.81 -7.93
C LEU A 12 -1.61 2.68 -7.07
N ILE A 13 -1.00 3.04 -5.94
CA ILE A 13 -0.31 2.11 -5.05
C ILE A 13 -0.86 2.26 -3.63
N THR A 14 -1.34 1.19 -3.04
CA THR A 14 -1.84 1.18 -1.66
C THR A 14 -0.75 0.78 -0.65
N GLY A 15 -0.80 1.32 0.58
CA GLY A 15 0.17 1.01 1.63
C GLY A 15 1.56 1.61 1.35
N ALA A 16 1.64 2.87 0.97
CA ALA A 16 2.86 3.46 0.42
C ALA A 16 3.51 4.56 1.30
N ASN A 17 3.14 4.69 2.59
CA ASN A 17 3.73 5.71 3.49
C ASN A 17 5.06 5.27 4.12
N ASN A 18 5.32 3.97 4.27
CA ASN A 18 6.58 3.50 4.84
C ASN A 18 7.72 3.67 3.82
N PRO A 19 8.71 4.56 4.07
CA PRO A 19 9.76 4.88 3.09
C PRO A 19 10.69 3.69 2.77
N GLN A 20 10.68 2.64 3.58
CA GLN A 20 11.45 1.40 3.38
C GLN A 20 10.56 0.25 2.91
N GLY A 21 9.26 0.51 2.76
CA GLY A 21 8.28 -0.48 2.31
C GLY A 21 8.31 -0.72 0.81
N ILE A 22 7.70 -1.82 0.41
CA ILE A 22 7.56 -2.20 -1.00
C ILE A 22 6.76 -1.14 -1.76
N GLY A 23 5.67 -0.63 -1.18
CA GLY A 23 4.82 0.38 -1.82
C GLY A 23 5.57 1.67 -2.17
N ALA A 24 6.36 2.22 -1.23
CA ALA A 24 7.18 3.41 -1.48
C ALA A 24 8.29 3.17 -2.52
N THR A 25 8.94 2.00 -2.45
CA THR A 25 9.98 1.61 -3.42
C THR A 25 9.40 1.45 -4.82
N ALA A 26 8.23 0.82 -4.95
CA ALA A 26 7.52 0.69 -6.22
C ALA A 26 7.11 2.06 -6.76
N ALA A 27 6.60 2.97 -5.92
CA ALA A 27 6.25 4.33 -6.31
C ALA A 27 7.42 5.08 -6.94
N LEU A 28 8.59 5.04 -6.29
CA LEU A 28 9.81 5.65 -6.83
C LEU A 28 10.28 4.99 -8.14
N ALA A 29 10.15 3.67 -8.25
CA ALA A 29 10.52 2.95 -9.47
C ALA A 29 9.62 3.35 -10.65
N PHE A 30 8.30 3.37 -10.45
CA PHE A 30 7.35 3.82 -11.47
C PHE A 30 7.57 5.30 -11.86
N ALA A 31 7.80 6.16 -10.87
CA ALA A 31 8.06 7.58 -11.12
C ALA A 31 9.34 7.81 -11.95
N ARG A 32 10.41 7.05 -11.72
CA ARG A 32 11.65 7.11 -12.51
C ARG A 32 11.46 6.71 -13.97
N GLU A 33 10.46 5.88 -14.25
CA GLU A 33 10.08 5.50 -15.62
C GLU A 33 9.06 6.49 -16.24
N GLY A 34 8.82 7.63 -15.57
CA GLY A 34 7.94 8.70 -16.06
C GLY A 34 6.44 8.44 -15.84
N ALA A 35 6.08 7.52 -14.97
CA ALA A 35 4.69 7.34 -14.58
C ALA A 35 4.25 8.42 -13.59
N LYS A 36 2.95 8.73 -13.59
CA LYS A 36 2.26 9.55 -12.58
C LYS A 36 1.82 8.63 -11.44
N VAL A 37 2.13 8.99 -10.21
CA VAL A 37 1.99 8.07 -9.08
C VAL A 37 0.94 8.58 -8.09
N ILE A 38 0.00 7.72 -7.71
CA ILE A 38 -0.96 7.99 -6.65
C ILE A 38 -0.60 7.08 -5.47
N LEU A 39 -0.20 7.71 -4.36
CA LEU A 39 0.08 7.03 -3.09
C LEU A 39 -1.20 7.01 -2.26
N VAL A 40 -1.65 5.83 -1.89
CA VAL A 40 -2.74 5.66 -0.92
C VAL A 40 -2.17 5.00 0.32
N TYR A 41 -2.45 5.57 1.49
CA TYR A 41 -1.99 5.01 2.76
C TYR A 41 -2.99 5.31 3.89
N LYS A 42 -2.87 4.57 4.96
CA LYS A 42 -3.53 4.83 6.23
C LYS A 42 -2.48 4.81 7.32
N ARG A 43 -2.49 5.79 8.22
CA ARG A 43 -1.64 5.74 9.42
C ARG A 43 -2.17 4.67 10.37
N ILE A 44 -1.29 3.79 10.77
CA ILE A 44 -1.62 2.70 11.69
C ILE A 44 -0.88 2.96 12.99
N ALA A 45 -1.60 3.48 13.98
CA ALA A 45 -1.04 3.73 15.31
C ALA A 45 -0.90 2.41 16.06
N ARG A 46 0.33 1.96 16.27
CA ARG A 46 0.68 0.85 17.14
C ARG A 46 1.70 1.31 18.16
N ALA A 47 1.72 0.66 19.32
CA ALA A 47 2.76 0.90 20.32
C ALA A 47 4.12 0.42 19.79
N PHE A 48 5.15 1.23 19.95
CA PHE A 48 6.54 0.89 19.63
C PHE A 48 7.49 1.57 20.61
N ASP A 49 8.69 1.02 20.77
CA ASP A 49 9.74 1.59 21.62
C ASP A 49 10.57 2.61 20.80
N GLU A 50 10.42 3.90 21.11
CA GLU A 50 11.13 5.00 20.42
C GLU A 50 12.66 4.83 20.44
N ASN A 51 13.21 4.15 21.45
CA ASN A 51 14.65 3.91 21.56
C ASN A 51 15.15 2.80 20.63
N LYS A 52 14.25 2.09 19.94
CA LYS A 52 14.57 0.98 19.04
C LYS A 52 14.26 1.26 17.56
N VAL A 53 13.69 2.42 17.24
CA VAL A 53 13.32 2.76 15.85
C VAL A 53 14.50 2.87 14.89
N ASP A 54 15.70 3.14 15.41
CA ASP A 54 16.93 3.19 14.60
C ASP A 54 17.48 1.81 14.21
N ARG A 55 16.94 0.73 14.78
CA ARG A 55 17.33 -0.65 14.51
C ARG A 55 16.31 -1.33 13.61
N ASN A 56 16.77 -2.26 12.76
CA ASN A 56 15.84 -3.09 12.01
C ASN A 56 15.02 -3.96 12.96
N GLY A 57 13.69 -3.95 12.80
CA GLY A 57 12.78 -4.70 13.63
C GLY A 57 11.36 -4.14 13.63
N ALA A 58 10.52 -4.71 14.49
CA ALA A 58 9.11 -4.37 14.59
C ALA A 58 8.88 -2.90 14.97
N ASP A 59 9.63 -2.36 15.93
CA ASP A 59 9.48 -0.98 16.40
C ASP A 59 9.68 0.03 15.25
N ARG A 60 10.71 -0.17 14.44
CA ARG A 60 10.96 0.66 13.26
C ARG A 60 9.83 0.55 12.23
N TYR A 61 9.33 -0.65 12.00
CA TYR A 61 8.21 -0.89 11.09
C TYR A 61 6.94 -0.22 11.60
N PHE A 62 6.61 -0.33 12.87
CA PHE A 62 5.43 0.29 13.48
C PHE A 62 5.52 1.80 13.47
N ALA A 63 6.68 2.37 13.82
CA ALA A 63 6.92 3.80 13.75
C ALA A 63 6.72 4.35 12.33
N ALA A 64 7.26 3.66 11.31
CA ALA A 64 7.13 4.07 9.93
C ALA A 64 5.66 4.00 9.43
N ASN A 65 4.88 3.00 9.85
CA ASN A 65 3.46 2.88 9.48
C ASN A 65 2.55 3.85 10.26
N ALA A 66 2.97 4.30 11.45
CA ALA A 66 2.27 5.34 12.21
C ALA A 66 2.51 6.75 11.62
N GLY A 67 3.55 6.92 10.82
CA GLY A 67 3.90 8.18 10.16
C GLY A 67 3.04 8.48 8.93
N ASN A 68 3.14 9.73 8.47
CA ASN A 68 2.60 10.16 7.19
C ASN A 68 3.53 9.76 6.02
N ALA A 69 3.23 10.22 4.81
CA ALA A 69 4.01 9.91 3.61
C ALA A 69 5.11 10.95 3.29
N ASP A 70 5.38 11.93 4.17
CA ASP A 70 6.27 13.08 3.86
C ASP A 70 7.65 12.67 3.31
N ILE A 71 8.25 11.61 3.87
CA ILE A 71 9.57 11.14 3.39
C ILE A 71 9.46 10.61 1.96
N VAL A 72 8.38 9.88 1.66
CA VAL A 72 8.15 9.33 0.31
C VAL A 72 7.85 10.47 -0.68
N GLU A 73 7.06 11.46 -0.26
CA GLU A 73 6.78 12.66 -1.04
C GLU A 73 8.06 13.44 -1.35
N ASN A 74 8.90 13.69 -0.35
CA ASN A 74 10.18 14.36 -0.55
C ASN A 74 11.08 13.63 -1.56
N ASN A 75 11.09 12.30 -1.52
CA ASN A 75 11.83 11.48 -2.48
C ASN A 75 11.26 11.59 -3.91
N LEU A 76 9.94 11.66 -4.06
CA LEU A 76 9.28 11.86 -5.35
C LEU A 76 9.53 13.28 -5.89
N GLN A 77 9.47 14.28 -5.03
CA GLN A 77 9.81 15.69 -5.37
C GLN A 77 11.25 15.82 -5.86
N ALA A 78 12.21 15.16 -5.19
CA ALA A 78 13.61 15.19 -5.56
C ALA A 78 13.92 14.71 -6.98
N ILE A 79 13.02 13.88 -7.55
CA ILE A 79 13.12 13.40 -8.93
C ILE A 79 12.12 14.09 -9.88
N ASN A 80 11.47 15.18 -9.42
CA ASN A 80 10.45 15.93 -10.17
C ASN A 80 9.29 15.04 -10.67
N ALA A 81 8.86 14.05 -9.88
CA ALA A 81 7.73 13.20 -10.22
C ALA A 81 6.40 13.96 -10.19
N ASP A 82 5.44 13.56 -11.03
CA ASP A 82 4.03 13.95 -10.90
C ASP A 82 3.34 12.94 -9.99
N TYR A 83 2.87 13.39 -8.83
CA TYR A 83 2.27 12.50 -7.84
C TYR A 83 1.06 13.12 -7.13
N LEU A 84 0.27 12.26 -6.51
CA LEU A 84 -0.85 12.59 -5.64
C LEU A 84 -0.75 11.70 -4.39
N VAL A 85 -1.04 12.26 -3.21
CA VAL A 85 -1.01 11.51 -1.95
C VAL A 85 -2.36 11.59 -1.28
N LEU A 86 -2.90 10.43 -0.87
CA LEU A 86 -4.20 10.29 -0.25
C LEU A 86 -4.07 9.44 1.03
N GLU A 87 -4.38 10.04 2.18
CA GLU A 87 -4.58 9.27 3.40
C GLU A 87 -6.01 8.73 3.41
N SER A 88 -6.17 7.40 3.31
CA SER A 88 -7.48 6.77 3.17
C SER A 88 -7.45 5.30 3.57
N ASP A 89 -8.58 4.81 4.10
CA ASP A 89 -8.75 3.42 4.50
C ASP A 89 -9.39 2.59 3.37
N ILE A 90 -8.64 1.66 2.80
CA ILE A 90 -9.15 0.78 1.74
C ILE A 90 -10.17 -0.26 2.21
N SER A 91 -10.30 -0.49 3.52
CA SER A 91 -11.31 -1.39 4.08
C SER A 91 -12.71 -0.77 4.10
N ASP A 92 -12.81 0.57 3.92
CA ASP A 92 -14.06 1.30 3.84
C ASP A 92 -14.46 1.58 2.38
N GLU A 93 -15.69 1.20 2.02
CA GLU A 93 -16.16 1.28 0.64
C GLU A 93 -16.28 2.73 0.14
N GLU A 94 -16.74 3.65 0.97
CA GLU A 94 -16.90 5.05 0.57
C GLU A 94 -15.53 5.72 0.41
N SER A 95 -14.58 5.41 1.29
CA SER A 95 -13.18 5.84 1.15
C SER A 95 -12.57 5.36 -0.17
N VAL A 96 -12.81 4.11 -0.56
CA VAL A 96 -12.33 3.57 -1.85
C VAL A 96 -12.95 4.31 -3.03
N LYS A 97 -14.25 4.58 -3.02
CA LYS A 97 -14.90 5.39 -4.06
C LYS A 97 -14.29 6.79 -4.16
N GLN A 98 -14.01 7.41 -3.02
CA GLN A 98 -13.40 8.74 -2.97
C GLN A 98 -11.97 8.74 -3.53
N ILE A 99 -11.17 7.70 -3.25
CA ILE A 99 -9.83 7.53 -3.84
C ILE A 99 -9.91 7.59 -5.36
N PHE A 100 -10.80 6.79 -5.96
CA PHE A 100 -10.93 6.74 -7.42
C PHE A 100 -11.54 8.03 -7.99
N SER A 101 -12.52 8.66 -7.31
CA SER A 101 -13.06 9.96 -7.72
C SER A 101 -11.96 11.01 -7.80
N THR A 102 -11.13 11.13 -6.76
CA THR A 102 -10.01 12.08 -6.71
C THR A 102 -8.95 11.77 -7.76
N ALA A 103 -8.63 10.49 -7.97
CA ALA A 103 -7.69 10.04 -8.98
C ALA A 103 -8.16 10.41 -10.40
N LEU A 104 -9.45 10.20 -10.69
CA LEU A 104 -10.06 10.51 -11.98
C LEU A 104 -10.16 12.02 -12.23
N GLU A 105 -10.49 12.80 -11.20
CA GLU A 105 -10.50 14.26 -11.28
C GLU A 105 -9.11 14.81 -11.60
N ARG A 106 -8.06 14.27 -11.01
CA ARG A 106 -6.67 14.74 -11.16
C ARG A 106 -6.03 14.28 -12.46
N TYR A 107 -6.26 13.02 -12.87
CA TYR A 107 -5.53 12.37 -13.98
C TYR A 107 -6.42 11.80 -15.08
N GLY A 108 -7.72 11.80 -14.91
CA GLY A 108 -8.70 11.29 -15.88
C GLY A 108 -8.79 9.77 -15.97
N LYS A 109 -7.84 9.04 -15.36
CA LYS A 109 -7.77 7.56 -15.39
C LYS A 109 -6.81 7.01 -14.34
N VAL A 110 -6.89 5.70 -14.13
CA VAL A 110 -5.85 4.89 -13.47
C VAL A 110 -5.52 3.73 -14.42
N ASP A 111 -4.27 3.62 -14.85
CA ASP A 111 -3.82 2.56 -15.78
C ASP A 111 -3.34 1.31 -15.04
N ILE A 112 -2.74 1.47 -13.87
CA ILE A 112 -2.15 0.38 -13.08
C ILE A 112 -2.59 0.52 -11.63
N LEU A 113 -3.10 -0.56 -11.05
CA LEU A 113 -3.40 -0.68 -9.62
C LEU A 113 -2.40 -1.65 -8.98
N VAL A 114 -1.72 -1.19 -7.92
CA VAL A 114 -0.85 -2.03 -7.09
C VAL A 114 -1.49 -2.18 -5.71
N ASN A 115 -2.10 -3.33 -5.47
CA ASN A 115 -2.61 -3.73 -4.17
C ASN A 115 -1.46 -4.23 -3.31
N ASN A 116 -0.87 -3.31 -2.52
CA ASN A 116 0.25 -3.58 -1.64
C ASN A 116 -0.11 -3.40 -0.16
N ALA A 117 -1.14 -2.61 0.17
CA ALA A 117 -1.58 -2.47 1.54
C ALA A 117 -1.96 -3.83 2.13
N ALA A 118 -1.49 -4.09 3.33
CA ALA A 118 -1.83 -5.28 4.09
C ALA A 118 -1.92 -4.92 5.57
N ASP A 119 -2.84 -5.56 6.26
CA ASP A 119 -2.86 -5.62 7.70
C ASP A 119 -2.29 -6.96 8.16
N CYS A 120 -1.32 -6.90 9.05
CA CYS A 120 -0.78 -8.02 9.79
C CYS A 120 -0.82 -7.62 11.26
N ASP A 121 -2.01 -7.70 11.87
CA ASP A 121 -2.23 -7.34 13.28
C ASP A 121 -1.71 -8.41 14.25
N CYS A 122 -0.68 -9.11 13.85
CA CYS A 122 0.03 -10.00 14.73
C CYS A 122 1.14 -9.20 15.42
N ASP A 123 1.01 -8.96 16.71
CA ASP A 123 2.09 -8.45 17.59
C ASP A 123 3.28 -9.43 17.66
N GLY A 124 3.53 -10.14 16.58
CA GLY A 124 4.58 -11.12 16.40
C GLY A 124 4.12 -12.53 16.74
N PHE A 125 3.23 -13.10 15.95
CA PHE A 125 2.97 -14.53 15.96
C PHE A 125 2.05 -15.04 17.08
N ASP A 126 0.83 -14.51 17.12
CA ASP A 126 -0.24 -15.13 17.89
C ASP A 126 -0.43 -16.58 17.42
N THR A 127 -0.49 -17.47 18.37
CA THR A 127 -0.86 -18.87 18.07
C THR A 127 -2.32 -18.90 17.61
N VAL A 128 -2.73 -19.95 16.89
CA VAL A 128 -4.12 -20.10 16.45
C VAL A 128 -5.10 -20.05 17.62
N GLU A 129 -4.67 -20.50 18.82
CA GLU A 129 -5.46 -20.45 20.05
C GLU A 129 -5.67 -19.02 20.58
N GLU A 130 -4.80 -18.08 20.23
CA GLU A 130 -4.83 -16.69 20.72
C GLU A 130 -5.52 -15.72 19.74
N ILE A 131 -5.75 -16.14 18.49
CA ILE A 131 -6.43 -15.32 17.48
C ILE A 131 -7.84 -14.94 17.95
N THR A 132 -8.12 -13.64 17.98
CA THR A 132 -9.43 -13.10 18.31
C THR A 132 -10.29 -12.91 17.04
N PRO A 133 -11.64 -12.92 17.15
CA PRO A 133 -12.51 -12.55 16.03
C PRO A 133 -12.18 -11.18 15.43
N LYS A 134 -11.78 -10.21 16.28
CA LYS A 134 -11.40 -8.87 15.81
C LYS A 134 -10.17 -8.91 14.91
N ILE A 135 -9.13 -9.66 15.26
CA ILE A 135 -7.92 -9.82 14.43
C ILE A 135 -8.29 -10.41 13.07
N ILE A 136 -9.14 -11.44 13.08
CA ILE A 136 -9.62 -12.08 11.84
C ILE A 136 -10.37 -11.06 10.97
N ASP A 137 -11.35 -10.35 11.55
CA ASP A 137 -12.20 -9.41 10.83
C ASP A 137 -11.37 -8.24 10.26
N ASP A 138 -10.46 -7.66 11.02
CA ASP A 138 -9.60 -6.55 10.59
C ASP A 138 -8.66 -6.99 9.46
N THR A 139 -8.01 -8.14 9.60
CA THR A 139 -7.13 -8.70 8.55
C THR A 139 -7.89 -8.98 7.26
N PHE A 140 -9.07 -9.60 7.32
CA PHE A 140 -9.90 -9.83 6.14
C PHE A 140 -10.45 -8.53 5.55
N ALA A 141 -10.75 -7.53 6.39
CA ALA A 141 -11.23 -6.24 5.92
C ALA A 141 -10.23 -5.53 5.02
N VAL A 142 -8.94 -5.58 5.35
CA VAL A 142 -7.88 -4.96 4.54
C VAL A 142 -7.40 -5.89 3.43
N ASN A 143 -6.98 -7.12 3.78
CA ASN A 143 -6.24 -7.99 2.86
C ASN A 143 -7.12 -8.67 1.81
N VAL A 144 -8.43 -8.80 2.08
CA VAL A 144 -9.38 -9.42 1.16
C VAL A 144 -10.39 -8.40 0.64
N ARG A 145 -11.22 -7.84 1.53
CA ARG A 145 -12.29 -6.92 1.12
C ARG A 145 -11.72 -5.66 0.49
N GLY A 146 -10.73 -5.01 1.12
CA GLY A 146 -10.12 -3.76 0.63
C GLY A 146 -9.50 -3.94 -0.75
N MET A 147 -8.69 -5.00 -0.93
CA MET A 147 -8.11 -5.34 -2.23
C MET A 147 -9.19 -5.54 -3.31
N LEU A 148 -10.29 -6.24 -2.97
CA LEU A 148 -11.39 -6.46 -3.92
C LEU A 148 -12.16 -5.18 -4.23
N LEU A 149 -12.40 -4.30 -3.24
CA LEU A 149 -13.02 -3.00 -3.45
C LEU A 149 -12.18 -2.11 -4.37
N MET A 150 -10.88 -2.01 -4.13
CA MET A 150 -9.94 -1.28 -4.99
C MET A 150 -9.95 -1.83 -6.43
N THR A 151 -9.90 -3.16 -6.57
CA THR A 151 -9.95 -3.82 -7.88
C THR A 151 -11.29 -3.58 -8.59
N ARG A 152 -12.40 -3.62 -7.87
CA ARG A 152 -13.74 -3.33 -8.40
C ARG A 152 -13.82 -1.92 -8.97
N GLU A 153 -13.41 -0.90 -8.21
CA GLU A 153 -13.47 0.49 -8.69
C GLU A 153 -12.47 0.72 -9.84
N PHE A 154 -11.30 0.09 -9.80
CA PHE A 154 -10.36 0.11 -10.92
C PHE A 154 -10.99 -0.45 -12.20
N ILE A 155 -11.68 -1.59 -12.14
CA ILE A 155 -12.33 -2.20 -13.31
C ILE A 155 -13.43 -1.31 -13.88
N LYS A 156 -14.20 -0.61 -13.04
CA LYS A 156 -15.29 0.27 -13.48
C LYS A 156 -14.81 1.44 -14.36
N GLN A 157 -13.63 1.96 -14.10
CA GLN A 157 -13.10 3.16 -14.78
C GLN A 157 -12.07 2.86 -15.87
N ARG A 158 -11.58 1.62 -15.98
CA ARG A 158 -10.54 1.27 -16.96
C ARG A 158 -11.05 1.45 -18.41
N GLY A 159 -10.17 1.95 -19.28
CA GLY A 159 -10.35 1.92 -20.72
C GLY A 159 -9.83 0.62 -21.36
N ASP A 160 -9.22 0.73 -22.52
CA ASP A 160 -8.66 -0.41 -23.27
C ASP A 160 -7.40 -1.02 -22.63
N TYR A 161 -6.78 -0.30 -21.68
CA TYR A 161 -5.59 -0.76 -20.94
C TYR A 161 -5.85 -0.77 -19.45
N GLY A 162 -5.37 -1.79 -18.79
CA GLY A 162 -5.37 -1.85 -17.31
C GLY A 162 -4.54 -3.04 -16.81
N ARG A 163 -3.81 -2.81 -15.71
CA ARG A 163 -3.09 -3.87 -15.00
C ARG A 163 -3.38 -3.81 -13.51
N VAL A 164 -3.56 -4.97 -12.90
CA VAL A 164 -3.65 -5.12 -11.45
C VAL A 164 -2.48 -5.98 -10.99
N ILE A 165 -1.75 -5.50 -10.01
CA ILE A 165 -0.64 -6.20 -9.35
C ILE A 165 -1.06 -6.41 -7.91
N ASN A 166 -1.22 -7.66 -7.50
CA ASN A 166 -1.51 -8.03 -6.13
C ASN A 166 -0.22 -8.53 -5.47
N LEU A 167 0.20 -7.88 -4.39
CA LEU A 167 1.29 -8.39 -3.58
C LEU A 167 0.76 -9.50 -2.70
N SER A 168 1.51 -10.59 -2.65
CA SER A 168 1.21 -11.76 -1.83
C SER A 168 2.50 -12.24 -1.16
N THR A 169 2.35 -13.07 -0.14
CA THR A 169 3.47 -13.70 0.55
C THR A 169 3.19 -15.19 0.74
N ASP A 170 4.25 -15.98 0.78
CA ASP A 170 4.20 -17.36 1.25
C ASP A 170 4.73 -17.44 2.69
N ALA A 171 3.98 -16.83 3.60
CA ALA A 171 4.34 -16.80 5.02
C ALA A 171 4.46 -18.21 5.60
N ALA A 172 3.68 -19.18 5.12
CA ALA A 172 3.76 -20.56 5.57
C ALA A 172 5.13 -21.20 5.33
N GLN A 173 5.82 -20.85 4.24
CA GLN A 173 7.20 -21.32 4.00
C GLN A 173 8.22 -20.57 4.86
N ILE A 174 8.00 -19.27 5.11
CA ILE A 174 8.94 -18.43 5.88
C ILE A 174 8.85 -18.75 7.38
N PHE A 175 7.66 -19.05 7.88
CA PHE A 175 7.38 -19.26 9.30
C PHE A 175 7.00 -20.70 9.67
N ALA A 176 7.36 -21.68 8.84
CA ALA A 176 6.99 -23.09 9.03
C ALA A 176 7.42 -23.68 10.41
N GLY A 177 8.33 -23.05 11.13
CA GLY A 177 8.70 -23.42 12.49
C GLY A 177 7.88 -22.74 13.60
N GLN A 178 6.93 -21.88 13.25
CA GLN A 178 6.16 -21.07 14.23
C GLN A 178 4.65 -21.29 14.14
N ILE A 179 4.19 -22.04 13.13
CA ILE A 179 2.75 -22.32 12.89
C ILE A 179 2.38 -23.76 13.31
N THR A 180 3.24 -24.44 14.05
CA THR A 180 2.94 -25.81 14.56
C THR A 180 2.30 -25.77 15.93
#